data_bc1e980005908864ece5c31113f29482
#
_entry.id   bc1e980005908864ece5c31113f29482
#
_cell.length_a   1.000
_cell.length_b   1.000
_cell.length_c   1.000
_cell.angle_alpha   90.00
_cell.angle_beta   90.00
_cell.angle_gamma   90.00
#
_symmetry.space_group_name_H-M   'P 1'
#
loop_
_entity.id
_entity.type
_entity.pdbx_description
1 polymer ?
#
loop_
_entity_poly.entity_id
_entity_poly.type
_entity_poly.pdbx_seq_one_letter_code
_entity_poly.pdbx_strand_id
1 'polypeptide(L)'
;MREPMHPARCTGSCENTFEKGADDMGLMEMSLESNLLGKTMNLSVYCPEGYERVKLPVLFFLHGRTGNEQLLQQLGMDKIADALIEAGEIKPLRIVCPNMDNSRGINSSDDYQEVVGKYDIVHKGRYEDYLVHEIIPFVDRSFPTIRDRCGRFIGGVSSGGYAALSIGLRQPELFSKIGGHMPAIDLSFEAEDECYFADQSMWLKYDPVTVAETVTRNDIKVFLDDGKDDEGQFYRACEKLDLILKQKGVDVQNHLFEGHHNKEYITSHLETYLRFYGGAPETMIKTERFCTHQTHWRKMI
;
A
#
# COMPACT_ATOMS: atom_id res chain seq x y z
N MET A 1 -6.52 -3.60 -56.63
CA MET A 1 -6.43 -2.36 -55.86
C MET A 1 -7.25 -2.56 -54.59
N ARG A 2 -6.60 -2.68 -53.45
CA ARG A 2 -7.27 -2.78 -52.15
C ARG A 2 -7.03 -1.46 -51.40
N GLU A 3 -8.10 -0.79 -51.01
CA GLU A 3 -8.07 0.44 -50.23
C GLU A 3 -7.49 0.20 -48.83
N PRO A 4 -6.78 1.16 -48.23
CA PRO A 4 -6.25 1.04 -46.86
C PRO A 4 -7.33 1.34 -45.83
N MET A 5 -7.49 0.42 -44.87
CA MET A 5 -8.37 0.59 -43.70
C MET A 5 -7.84 1.74 -42.82
N HIS A 6 -8.70 2.71 -42.54
CA HIS A 6 -8.48 3.77 -41.54
C HIS A 6 -8.55 3.16 -40.12
N PRO A 7 -7.69 3.59 -39.20
CA PRO A 7 -7.81 3.20 -37.80
C PRO A 7 -9.03 3.90 -37.17
N ALA A 8 -9.86 3.12 -36.49
CA ALA A 8 -10.98 3.59 -35.73
C ALA A 8 -10.49 4.52 -34.59
N ARG A 9 -11.02 5.74 -34.55
CA ARG A 9 -10.84 6.67 -33.41
C ARG A 9 -11.65 6.15 -32.23
N CYS A 10 -10.98 5.79 -31.15
CA CYS A 10 -11.62 5.63 -29.85
C CYS A 10 -12.04 7.02 -29.34
N THR A 11 -13.30 7.37 -29.52
CA THR A 11 -13.96 8.50 -28.86
C THR A 11 -14.77 7.92 -27.69
N GLY A 12 -14.09 7.61 -26.60
CA GLY A 12 -14.71 7.36 -25.31
C GLY A 12 -14.16 8.40 -24.34
N SER A 13 -14.87 9.51 -24.17
CA SER A 13 -14.65 10.43 -23.06
C SER A 13 -15.06 9.72 -21.78
N CYS A 14 -14.07 9.25 -21.00
CA CYS A 14 -14.31 8.91 -19.60
C CYS A 14 -14.66 10.24 -18.89
N GLU A 15 -15.94 10.49 -18.74
CA GLU A 15 -16.43 11.52 -17.82
C GLU A 15 -16.21 10.99 -16.40
N ASN A 16 -15.07 11.35 -15.81
CA ASN A 16 -14.88 11.29 -14.36
C ASN A 16 -15.86 12.29 -13.75
N THR A 17 -16.88 11.83 -13.07
CA THR A 17 -17.77 12.69 -12.29
C THR A 17 -17.00 13.19 -11.07
N PHE A 18 -16.32 14.33 -11.24
CA PHE A 18 -15.86 15.17 -10.14
C PHE A 18 -17.07 15.88 -9.55
N GLU A 19 -17.79 15.24 -8.64
CA GLU A 19 -18.73 15.94 -7.78
C GLU A 19 -18.04 16.25 -6.45
N LYS A 20 -17.18 17.26 -6.47
CA LYS A 20 -16.83 18.24 -5.42
C LYS A 20 -15.56 18.99 -5.80
N GLY A 21 -15.51 20.28 -5.57
CA GLY A 21 -14.43 21.17 -6.00
C GLY A 21 -13.11 20.86 -5.29
N ALA A 22 -12.02 21.32 -5.88
CA ALA A 22 -10.63 21.20 -5.39
C ALA A 22 -10.37 21.85 -4.01
N ASP A 23 -11.41 22.30 -3.31
CA ASP A 23 -11.39 22.98 -2.02
C ASP A 23 -11.89 22.07 -0.85
N ASP A 24 -12.18 20.79 -1.08
CA ASP A 24 -12.61 19.86 -0.03
C ASP A 24 -11.37 19.24 0.66
N MET A 25 -11.13 19.74 1.88
CA MET A 25 -10.04 19.32 2.77
C MET A 25 -10.50 18.21 3.70
N GLY A 26 -9.56 17.36 4.15
CA GLY A 26 -9.84 16.23 5.02
C GLY A 26 -9.98 14.91 4.25
N LEU A 27 -10.93 14.09 4.65
CA LEU A 27 -11.18 12.77 4.10
C LEU A 27 -12.23 12.84 2.97
N MET A 28 -11.87 12.37 1.77
CA MET A 28 -12.72 12.34 0.57
C MET A 28 -12.95 10.90 0.13
N GLU A 29 -14.15 10.60 -0.36
CA GLU A 29 -14.47 9.36 -1.06
C GLU A 29 -14.46 9.60 -2.57
N MET A 30 -13.84 8.68 -3.30
CA MET A 30 -13.71 8.74 -4.75
C MET A 30 -13.98 7.35 -5.35
N SER A 31 -14.25 7.31 -6.64
CA SER A 31 -14.39 6.06 -7.39
C SER A 31 -13.70 6.15 -8.74
N LEU A 32 -13.32 5.01 -9.27
CA LEU A 32 -12.84 4.87 -10.64
C LEU A 32 -13.38 3.58 -11.26
N GLU A 33 -13.59 3.62 -12.58
CA GLU A 33 -13.86 2.42 -13.36
C GLU A 33 -12.55 1.67 -13.58
N SER A 34 -12.41 0.49 -12.96
CA SER A 34 -11.27 -0.37 -13.18
C SER A 34 -11.44 -1.20 -14.43
N ASN A 35 -10.57 -1.02 -15.41
CA ASN A 35 -10.54 -1.87 -16.60
C ASN A 35 -9.97 -3.26 -16.30
N LEU A 36 -9.07 -3.35 -15.30
CA LEU A 36 -8.43 -4.60 -14.90
C LEU A 36 -9.38 -5.52 -14.13
N LEU A 37 -10.34 -4.94 -13.39
CA LEU A 37 -11.33 -5.69 -12.61
C LEU A 37 -12.71 -5.67 -13.23
N GLY A 38 -12.94 -4.84 -14.28
CA GLY A 38 -14.23 -4.75 -15.00
C GLY A 38 -15.39 -4.20 -14.15
N LYS A 39 -15.07 -3.39 -13.12
CA LYS A 39 -16.07 -2.83 -12.19
C LYS A 39 -15.64 -1.50 -11.62
N THR A 40 -16.61 -0.73 -11.09
CA THR A 40 -16.32 0.47 -10.32
C THR A 40 -15.67 0.09 -8.98
N MET A 41 -14.55 0.74 -8.68
CA MET A 41 -13.81 0.56 -7.44
C MET A 41 -13.74 1.88 -6.67
N ASN A 42 -13.92 1.81 -5.37
CA ASN A 42 -13.89 2.97 -4.48
C ASN A 42 -12.52 3.13 -3.81
N LEU A 43 -12.21 4.35 -3.41
CA LEU A 43 -11.06 4.68 -2.58
C LEU A 43 -11.39 5.88 -1.70
N SER A 44 -10.80 5.94 -0.51
CA SER A 44 -10.77 7.16 0.29
C SER A 44 -9.39 7.80 0.23
N VAL A 45 -9.38 9.14 0.26
CA VAL A 45 -8.15 9.94 0.21
C VAL A 45 -8.20 10.97 1.32
N TYR A 46 -7.21 10.96 2.19
CA TYR A 46 -6.96 12.02 3.15
C TYR A 46 -5.97 13.02 2.57
N CYS A 47 -6.36 14.31 2.62
CA CYS A 47 -5.52 15.46 2.29
C CYS A 47 -5.44 16.39 3.50
N PRO A 48 -4.24 16.65 4.07
CA PRO A 48 -4.11 17.56 5.20
C PRO A 48 -4.48 18.98 4.79
N GLU A 49 -5.13 19.70 5.71
CA GLU A 49 -5.57 21.08 5.52
C GLU A 49 -4.39 22.02 5.21
N GLY A 50 -4.58 22.93 4.24
CA GLY A 50 -3.55 23.90 3.80
C GLY A 50 -2.50 23.33 2.84
N TYR A 51 -2.60 22.04 2.46
CA TYR A 51 -1.64 21.38 1.58
C TYR A 51 -2.22 20.91 0.24
N GLU A 52 -3.38 21.43 -0.16
CA GLU A 52 -4.11 20.98 -1.36
C GLU A 52 -3.27 21.10 -2.63
N ARG A 53 -2.48 22.19 -2.73
CA ARG A 53 -1.64 22.50 -3.90
C ARG A 53 -0.17 22.12 -3.73
N VAL A 54 0.18 21.54 -2.59
CA VAL A 54 1.55 21.16 -2.28
C VAL A 54 1.80 19.71 -2.73
N LYS A 55 2.93 19.47 -3.38
CA LYS A 55 3.35 18.10 -3.70
C LYS A 55 3.74 17.40 -2.40
N LEU A 56 2.96 16.41 -2.02
CA LEU A 56 3.18 15.60 -0.82
C LEU A 56 3.53 14.15 -1.16
N PRO A 57 4.24 13.46 -0.25
CA PRO A 57 4.34 12.02 -0.32
C PRO A 57 2.96 11.37 -0.14
N VAL A 58 2.81 10.15 -0.65
CA VAL A 58 1.57 9.38 -0.59
C VAL A 58 1.81 8.05 0.11
N LEU A 59 1.00 7.76 1.12
CA LEU A 59 0.87 6.45 1.74
C LEU A 59 -0.37 5.74 1.16
N PHE A 60 -0.17 4.63 0.48
CA PHE A 60 -1.25 3.69 0.15
C PHE A 60 -1.41 2.74 1.34
N PHE A 61 -2.54 2.84 2.06
CA PHE A 61 -2.80 2.10 3.29
C PHE A 61 -3.92 1.09 3.07
N LEU A 62 -3.59 -0.19 3.02
CA LEU A 62 -4.48 -1.27 2.59
C LEU A 62 -5.25 -1.85 3.77
N HIS A 63 -6.57 -2.06 3.56
CA HIS A 63 -7.46 -2.63 4.56
C HIS A 63 -7.29 -4.15 4.74
N GLY A 64 -7.76 -4.68 5.86
CA GLY A 64 -7.82 -6.12 6.15
C GLY A 64 -8.93 -6.84 5.38
N ARG A 65 -9.03 -8.18 5.55
CA ARG A 65 -9.91 -9.08 4.78
C ARG A 65 -11.36 -8.62 4.67
N THR A 66 -11.97 -8.14 5.75
CA THR A 66 -13.38 -7.72 5.80
C THR A 66 -13.54 -6.20 5.74
N GLY A 67 -12.44 -5.47 5.48
CA GLY A 67 -12.44 -4.03 5.37
C GLY A 67 -12.78 -3.54 3.96
N ASN A 68 -12.78 -2.22 3.84
CA ASN A 68 -12.96 -1.51 2.58
C ASN A 68 -12.24 -0.15 2.64
N GLU A 69 -12.49 0.71 1.67
CA GLU A 69 -11.91 2.05 1.57
C GLU A 69 -12.21 2.96 2.77
N GLN A 70 -13.24 2.68 3.55
CA GLN A 70 -13.62 3.46 4.73
C GLN A 70 -12.71 3.23 5.95
N LEU A 71 -11.69 2.39 5.84
CA LEU A 71 -10.76 2.07 6.94
C LEU A 71 -10.17 3.33 7.59
N LEU A 72 -9.79 4.35 6.80
CA LEU A 72 -9.20 5.58 7.33
C LEU A 72 -10.15 6.28 8.31
N GLN A 73 -11.44 6.41 7.92
CA GLN A 73 -12.49 7.01 8.75
C GLN A 73 -12.78 6.15 9.98
N GLN A 74 -12.89 4.82 9.80
CA GLN A 74 -13.20 3.89 10.87
C GLN A 74 -12.14 3.85 11.97
N LEU A 75 -10.89 4.13 11.61
CA LEU A 75 -9.76 4.22 12.54
C LEU A 75 -9.52 5.64 13.06
N GLY A 76 -10.15 6.67 12.48
CA GLY A 76 -9.85 8.07 12.77
C GLY A 76 -8.43 8.48 12.39
N MET A 77 -7.87 7.83 11.38
CA MET A 77 -6.47 8.01 10.96
C MET A 77 -6.21 9.41 10.42
N ASP A 78 -7.20 10.02 9.78
CA ASP A 78 -7.23 11.40 9.32
C ASP A 78 -6.98 12.38 10.47
N LYS A 79 -7.74 12.25 11.56
CA LYS A 79 -7.65 13.13 12.74
C LYS A 79 -6.32 12.98 13.49
N ILE A 80 -5.80 11.75 13.55
CA ILE A 80 -4.49 11.49 14.16
C ILE A 80 -3.39 12.09 13.29
N ALA A 81 -3.49 11.97 11.96
CA ALA A 81 -2.55 12.58 11.03
C ALA A 81 -2.54 14.11 11.16
N ASP A 82 -3.73 14.77 11.21
CA ASP A 82 -3.84 16.21 11.42
C ASP A 82 -3.16 16.64 12.72
N ALA A 83 -3.44 15.95 13.83
CA ALA A 83 -2.85 16.26 15.12
C ALA A 83 -1.32 16.14 15.13
N LEU A 84 -0.77 15.10 14.50
CA LEU A 84 0.68 14.90 14.41
C LEU A 84 1.36 15.91 13.47
N ILE A 85 0.69 16.29 12.38
CA ILE A 85 1.18 17.33 11.45
C ILE A 85 1.18 18.70 12.15
N GLU A 86 0.08 19.07 12.83
CA GLU A 86 -0.05 20.32 13.56
C GLU A 86 0.96 20.44 14.71
N ALA A 87 1.21 19.34 15.43
CA ALA A 87 2.24 19.26 16.46
C ALA A 87 3.68 19.30 15.89
N GLY A 88 3.84 19.21 14.57
CA GLY A 88 5.15 19.15 13.92
C GLY A 88 5.91 17.84 14.21
N GLU A 89 5.21 16.76 14.53
CA GLU A 89 5.80 15.47 14.83
C GLU A 89 6.04 14.61 13.58
N ILE A 90 5.25 14.84 12.54
CA ILE A 90 5.40 14.22 11.22
C ILE A 90 5.37 15.27 10.10
N LYS A 91 5.99 14.95 8.97
CA LYS A 91 5.83 15.73 7.74
C LYS A 91 4.44 15.47 7.14
N PRO A 92 3.81 16.49 6.53
CA PRO A 92 2.53 16.30 5.83
C PRO A 92 2.63 15.21 4.75
N LEU A 93 1.61 14.36 4.68
CA LEU A 93 1.48 13.32 3.67
C LEU A 93 0.02 13.12 3.30
N ARG A 94 -0.26 12.61 2.09
CA ARG A 94 -1.58 12.09 1.71
C ARG A 94 -1.68 10.62 2.09
N ILE A 95 -2.87 10.19 2.49
CA ILE A 95 -3.14 8.79 2.77
C ILE A 95 -4.28 8.34 1.85
N VAL A 96 -4.06 7.25 1.14
CA VAL A 96 -5.02 6.67 0.19
C VAL A 96 -5.36 5.26 0.65
N CYS A 97 -6.63 4.98 0.85
CA CYS A 97 -7.12 3.63 1.11
C CYS A 97 -7.99 3.18 -0.08
N PRO A 98 -7.43 2.44 -1.04
CA PRO A 98 -8.23 1.83 -2.10
C PRO A 98 -9.01 0.63 -1.56
N ASN A 99 -10.21 0.40 -2.08
CA ASN A 99 -10.87 -0.88 -1.89
C ASN A 99 -10.09 -1.95 -2.66
N MET A 100 -9.65 -2.97 -1.94
CA MET A 100 -8.91 -4.11 -2.50
C MET A 100 -9.75 -5.39 -2.44
N ASP A 101 -11.02 -5.28 -2.08
CA ASP A 101 -11.90 -6.43 -1.79
C ASP A 101 -11.21 -7.46 -0.86
N ASN A 102 -11.71 -8.67 -0.81
CA ASN A 102 -11.02 -9.78 -0.13
C ASN A 102 -10.14 -10.53 -1.13
N SER A 103 -9.04 -9.90 -1.59
CA SER A 103 -8.19 -10.40 -2.68
C SER A 103 -6.74 -10.74 -2.27
N ARG A 104 -6.34 -10.41 -1.05
CA ARG A 104 -4.92 -10.40 -0.62
C ARG A 104 -4.00 -9.50 -1.47
N GLY A 105 -4.57 -8.65 -2.36
CA GLY A 105 -3.81 -7.73 -3.21
C GLY A 105 -2.95 -8.41 -4.29
N ILE A 106 -3.28 -9.62 -4.70
CA ILE A 106 -2.50 -10.42 -5.65
C ILE A 106 -3.19 -10.49 -7.02
N ASN A 107 -2.42 -10.78 -8.06
CA ASN A 107 -2.98 -11.15 -9.37
C ASN A 107 -3.31 -12.64 -9.37
N SER A 108 -4.53 -13.00 -8.94
CA SER A 108 -4.97 -14.38 -8.76
C SER A 108 -5.76 -14.96 -9.93
N SER A 109 -6.19 -14.09 -10.85
CA SER A 109 -6.91 -14.46 -12.09
C SER A 109 -6.75 -13.33 -13.11
N ASP A 110 -6.84 -13.65 -14.40
CA ASP A 110 -6.88 -12.63 -15.46
C ASP A 110 -8.23 -11.89 -15.47
N ASP A 111 -9.30 -12.61 -15.18
CA ASP A 111 -10.66 -12.08 -15.07
C ASP A 111 -11.11 -12.00 -13.61
N TYR A 112 -11.94 -10.98 -13.29
CA TYR A 112 -12.59 -10.88 -11.99
C TYR A 112 -13.52 -12.06 -11.73
N GLN A 113 -13.41 -12.65 -10.54
CA GLN A 113 -14.23 -13.77 -10.09
C GLN A 113 -14.49 -13.67 -8.57
N GLU A 114 -15.64 -14.16 -8.14
CA GLU A 114 -15.98 -14.39 -6.74
C GLU A 114 -15.98 -15.89 -6.46
N VAL A 115 -15.26 -16.28 -5.40
CA VAL A 115 -15.12 -17.67 -4.97
C VAL A 115 -15.52 -17.77 -3.51
N VAL A 116 -16.26 -18.82 -3.16
CA VAL A 116 -16.60 -19.08 -1.76
C VAL A 116 -15.36 -19.59 -1.03
N GLY A 117 -14.83 -18.79 -0.12
CA GLY A 117 -13.76 -19.18 0.78
C GLY A 117 -14.29 -19.84 2.06
N LYS A 118 -13.38 -20.20 2.95
CA LYS A 118 -13.74 -20.83 4.24
C LYS A 118 -14.57 -19.93 5.15
N TYR A 119 -14.27 -18.64 5.15
CA TYR A 119 -14.86 -17.67 6.08
C TYR A 119 -15.70 -16.60 5.37
N ASP A 120 -15.42 -16.34 4.09
CA ASP A 120 -15.98 -15.22 3.37
C ASP A 120 -15.87 -15.41 1.86
N ILE A 121 -16.49 -14.54 1.08
CA ILE A 121 -16.27 -14.45 -0.36
C ILE A 121 -14.85 -13.95 -0.61
N VAL A 122 -14.12 -14.65 -1.45
CA VAL A 122 -12.80 -14.28 -1.96
C VAL A 122 -12.94 -13.72 -3.36
N HIS A 123 -12.30 -12.60 -3.60
CA HIS A 123 -12.30 -11.91 -4.88
C HIS A 123 -11.00 -12.17 -5.62
N LYS A 124 -11.08 -12.85 -6.74
CA LYS A 124 -9.95 -13.13 -7.63
C LYS A 124 -9.92 -12.13 -8.78
N GLY A 125 -8.73 -11.74 -9.21
CA GLY A 125 -8.53 -10.74 -10.26
C GLY A 125 -7.10 -10.23 -10.27
N ARG A 126 -6.86 -9.15 -11.01
CA ARG A 126 -5.54 -8.51 -11.15
C ARG A 126 -5.34 -7.37 -10.14
N TYR A 127 -5.41 -7.66 -8.84
CA TYR A 127 -5.43 -6.63 -7.80
C TYR A 127 -4.07 -5.94 -7.55
N GLU A 128 -2.94 -6.63 -7.72
CA GLU A 128 -1.64 -5.96 -7.71
C GLU A 128 -1.54 -4.96 -8.87
N ASP A 129 -1.91 -5.39 -10.07
CA ASP A 129 -1.91 -4.55 -11.26
C ASP A 129 -2.91 -3.39 -11.13
N TYR A 130 -4.08 -3.63 -10.54
CA TYR A 130 -5.06 -2.59 -10.23
C TYR A 130 -4.44 -1.50 -9.34
N LEU A 131 -3.75 -1.87 -8.26
CA LEU A 131 -3.06 -0.89 -7.41
C LEU A 131 -1.97 -0.15 -8.18
N VAL A 132 -1.11 -0.88 -8.88
CA VAL A 132 0.09 -0.32 -9.52
C VAL A 132 -0.23 0.46 -10.79
N HIS A 133 -1.15 -0.02 -11.62
CA HIS A 133 -1.38 0.53 -12.96
C HIS A 133 -2.65 1.38 -13.07
N GLU A 134 -3.57 1.31 -12.11
CA GLU A 134 -4.78 2.13 -12.12
C GLU A 134 -4.84 3.09 -10.93
N ILE A 135 -4.73 2.62 -9.67
CA ILE A 135 -4.85 3.47 -8.48
C ILE A 135 -3.71 4.47 -8.37
N ILE A 136 -2.45 4.03 -8.43
CA ILE A 136 -1.30 4.94 -8.32
C ILE A 136 -1.35 6.03 -9.39
N PRO A 137 -1.52 5.72 -10.70
CA PRO A 137 -1.64 6.75 -11.73
C PRO A 137 -2.89 7.63 -11.58
N PHE A 138 -4.00 7.11 -11.08
CA PHE A 138 -5.21 7.89 -10.82
C PHE A 138 -4.95 8.94 -9.75
N VAL A 139 -4.35 8.56 -8.62
CA VAL A 139 -3.99 9.47 -7.53
C VAL A 139 -2.97 10.52 -7.98
N ASP A 140 -1.95 10.11 -8.75
CA ASP A 140 -0.93 11.01 -9.28
C ASP A 140 -1.47 12.03 -10.30
N ARG A 141 -2.60 11.74 -10.96
CA ARG A 141 -3.30 12.69 -11.84
C ARG A 141 -4.24 13.60 -11.05
N SER A 142 -4.88 13.09 -10.03
CA SER A 142 -5.91 13.80 -9.26
C SER A 142 -5.33 14.76 -8.22
N PHE A 143 -4.12 14.47 -7.72
CA PHE A 143 -3.51 15.25 -6.65
C PHE A 143 -2.06 15.63 -6.97
N PRO A 144 -1.55 16.76 -6.41
CA PRO A 144 -0.13 17.07 -6.45
C PRO A 144 0.66 16.12 -5.54
N THR A 145 1.28 15.11 -6.13
CA THR A 145 2.05 14.06 -5.43
C THR A 145 3.53 14.15 -5.75
N ILE A 146 4.37 13.67 -4.84
CA ILE A 146 5.76 13.36 -5.13
C ILE A 146 5.77 11.97 -5.80
N ARG A 147 5.87 11.98 -7.13
CA ARG A 147 5.73 10.76 -7.95
C ARG A 147 6.92 9.81 -7.89
N ASP A 148 8.04 10.32 -7.42
CA ASP A 148 9.23 9.51 -7.23
C ASP A 148 9.05 8.52 -6.06
N ARG A 149 9.78 7.44 -6.11
CA ARG A 149 9.81 6.40 -5.10
C ARG A 149 9.97 6.94 -3.66
N CYS A 150 10.83 7.97 -3.49
CA CYS A 150 11.07 8.58 -2.18
C CYS A 150 9.83 9.23 -1.53
N GLY A 151 8.84 9.59 -2.35
CA GLY A 151 7.54 10.12 -1.90
C GLY A 151 6.41 9.11 -1.93
N ARG A 152 6.68 7.82 -2.15
CA ARG A 152 5.64 6.80 -2.22
C ARG A 152 5.86 5.71 -1.19
N PHE A 153 4.84 5.47 -0.36
CA PHE A 153 4.83 4.51 0.73
C PHE A 153 3.66 3.55 0.58
N ILE A 154 3.83 2.33 1.06
CA ILE A 154 2.76 1.34 1.11
C ILE A 154 2.71 0.71 2.50
N GLY A 155 1.52 0.52 3.03
CA GLY A 155 1.29 -0.15 4.29
C GLY A 155 -0.10 -0.74 4.35
N GLY A 156 -0.40 -1.46 5.39
CA GLY A 156 -1.73 -2.02 5.58
C GLY A 156 -1.83 -2.90 6.81
N VAL A 157 -3.04 -3.32 7.11
CA VAL A 157 -3.35 -4.10 8.29
C VAL A 157 -3.81 -5.51 7.93
N SER A 158 -3.38 -6.53 8.66
CA SER A 158 -3.82 -7.93 8.49
C SER A 158 -3.57 -8.41 7.04
N SER A 159 -4.61 -8.81 6.31
CA SER A 159 -4.53 -9.15 4.87
C SER A 159 -3.98 -8.00 4.01
N GLY A 160 -4.30 -6.73 4.34
CA GLY A 160 -3.71 -5.56 3.70
C GLY A 160 -2.23 -5.37 4.04
N GLY A 161 -1.80 -5.76 5.25
CA GLY A 161 -0.40 -5.82 5.64
C GLY A 161 0.39 -6.87 4.85
N TYR A 162 -0.21 -8.04 4.64
CA TYR A 162 0.30 -9.06 3.72
C TYR A 162 0.47 -8.48 2.31
N ALA A 163 -0.59 -7.87 1.77
CA ALA A 163 -0.56 -7.26 0.44
C ALA A 163 0.52 -6.18 0.30
N ALA A 164 0.62 -5.29 1.30
CA ALA A 164 1.60 -4.21 1.31
C ALA A 164 3.04 -4.73 1.30
N LEU A 165 3.34 -5.76 2.09
CA LEU A 165 4.65 -6.41 2.11
C LEU A 165 4.94 -7.14 0.80
N SER A 166 3.99 -7.96 0.30
CA SER A 166 4.15 -8.67 -0.96
C SER A 166 4.41 -7.71 -2.14
N ILE A 167 3.55 -6.70 -2.31
CA ILE A 167 3.66 -5.73 -3.40
C ILE A 167 4.92 -4.88 -3.22
N GLY A 168 5.14 -4.33 -2.03
CA GLY A 168 6.25 -3.41 -1.77
C GLY A 168 7.62 -4.05 -1.97
N LEU A 169 7.80 -5.31 -1.56
CA LEU A 169 9.05 -6.05 -1.74
C LEU A 169 9.27 -6.52 -3.18
N ARG A 170 8.18 -6.77 -3.94
CA ARG A 170 8.24 -7.16 -5.36
C ARG A 170 8.38 -5.97 -6.30
N GLN A 171 7.95 -4.78 -5.88
CA GLN A 171 8.01 -3.53 -6.64
C GLN A 171 8.89 -2.46 -5.92
N PRO A 172 10.14 -2.79 -5.58
CA PRO A 172 10.99 -1.92 -4.74
C PRO A 172 11.38 -0.61 -5.43
N GLU A 173 11.16 -0.47 -6.73
CA GLU A 173 11.31 0.77 -7.50
C GLU A 173 10.13 1.73 -7.30
N LEU A 174 8.99 1.27 -6.78
CA LEU A 174 7.82 2.11 -6.56
C LEU A 174 7.74 2.69 -5.16
N PHE A 175 8.25 1.97 -4.15
CA PHE A 175 8.05 2.32 -2.74
C PHE A 175 9.37 2.44 -1.99
N SER A 176 9.48 3.42 -1.07
CA SER A 176 10.64 3.61 -0.19
C SER A 176 10.37 3.19 1.24
N LYS A 177 9.11 3.16 1.67
CA LYS A 177 8.68 2.67 2.98
C LYS A 177 7.57 1.66 2.80
N ILE A 178 7.68 0.53 3.50
CA ILE A 178 6.76 -0.60 3.43
C ILE A 178 6.40 -0.98 4.86
N GLY A 179 5.10 -1.08 5.18
CA GLY A 179 4.63 -1.46 6.51
C GLY A 179 3.65 -2.61 6.49
N GLY A 180 3.92 -3.63 7.28
CA GLY A 180 2.99 -4.70 7.58
C GLY A 180 2.55 -4.59 9.05
N HIS A 181 1.31 -4.17 9.27
CA HIS A 181 0.74 -3.99 10.61
C HIS A 181 -0.18 -5.16 10.92
N MET A 182 0.22 -6.02 11.85
CA MET A 182 -0.37 -7.34 12.09
C MET A 182 -0.56 -8.11 10.76
N PRO A 183 0.47 -8.25 9.92
CA PRO A 183 0.29 -8.81 8.58
C PRO A 183 -0.07 -10.29 8.66
N ALA A 184 -1.17 -10.69 8.03
CA ALA A 184 -1.64 -12.08 8.03
C ALA A 184 -0.75 -12.95 7.11
N ILE A 185 0.44 -13.28 7.60
CA ILE A 185 1.44 -14.10 6.89
C ILE A 185 1.49 -15.48 7.51
N ASP A 186 1.07 -16.47 6.75
CA ASP A 186 1.19 -17.87 7.13
C ASP A 186 2.60 -18.40 6.79
N LEU A 187 3.13 -19.32 7.60
CA LEU A 187 4.47 -19.90 7.36
C LEU A 187 4.46 -21.08 6.39
N SER A 188 3.29 -21.58 6.03
CA SER A 188 3.06 -22.70 5.12
C SER A 188 1.79 -22.48 4.32
N PHE A 189 1.72 -23.10 3.14
CA PHE A 189 0.52 -23.12 2.33
C PHE A 189 -0.48 -24.11 2.90
N GLU A 190 -1.66 -23.63 3.24
CA GLU A 190 -2.72 -24.42 3.86
C GLU A 190 -3.93 -24.55 2.92
N ALA A 191 -4.81 -25.51 3.19
CA ALA A 191 -6.01 -25.73 2.37
C ALA A 191 -6.93 -24.50 2.27
N GLU A 192 -6.92 -23.62 3.27
CA GLU A 192 -7.69 -22.37 3.23
C GLU A 192 -7.10 -21.29 2.34
N ASP A 193 -5.85 -21.44 1.91
CA ASP A 193 -5.20 -20.53 0.95
C ASP A 193 -5.56 -20.83 -0.51
N GLU A 194 -6.07 -22.06 -0.81
CA GLU A 194 -6.41 -22.48 -2.17
C GLU A 194 -7.47 -21.58 -2.83
N CYS A 195 -8.33 -20.94 -2.03
CA CYS A 195 -9.30 -19.98 -2.57
C CYS A 195 -8.67 -18.68 -3.08
N TYR A 196 -7.49 -18.30 -2.58
CA TYR A 196 -6.72 -17.14 -3.06
C TYR A 196 -5.71 -17.54 -4.12
N PHE A 197 -4.97 -18.61 -3.87
CA PHE A 197 -3.86 -19.10 -4.71
C PHE A 197 -4.29 -20.39 -5.42
N ALA A 198 -3.91 -20.55 -6.67
CA ALA A 198 -4.23 -21.77 -7.41
C ALA A 198 -3.49 -22.99 -6.85
N ASP A 199 -2.27 -22.78 -6.34
CA ASP A 199 -1.40 -23.81 -5.80
C ASP A 199 -0.27 -23.20 -4.95
N GLN A 200 0.54 -24.07 -4.35
CA GLN A 200 1.70 -23.68 -3.56
C GLN A 200 2.73 -22.84 -4.35
N SER A 201 2.90 -23.08 -5.64
CA SER A 201 3.84 -22.32 -6.48
C SER A 201 3.40 -20.86 -6.60
N MET A 202 2.11 -20.65 -6.79
CA MET A 202 1.53 -19.31 -6.80
C MET A 202 1.63 -18.64 -5.44
N TRP A 203 1.37 -19.37 -4.35
CA TRP A 203 1.53 -18.86 -2.99
C TRP A 203 2.97 -18.38 -2.74
N LEU A 204 3.99 -19.21 -3.05
CA LEU A 204 5.40 -18.85 -2.90
C LEU A 204 5.79 -17.59 -3.71
N LYS A 205 5.15 -17.36 -4.85
CA LYS A 205 5.38 -16.17 -5.68
C LYS A 205 5.00 -14.88 -4.96
N TYR A 206 3.99 -14.94 -4.09
CA TYR A 206 3.44 -13.76 -3.39
C TYR A 206 3.74 -13.74 -1.90
N ASP A 207 4.17 -14.85 -1.30
CA ASP A 207 4.51 -14.93 0.12
C ASP A 207 5.63 -13.95 0.48
N PRO A 208 5.40 -12.97 1.38
CA PRO A 208 6.38 -11.94 1.72
C PRO A 208 7.72 -12.51 2.22
N VAL A 209 7.70 -13.65 2.94
CA VAL A 209 8.91 -14.29 3.45
C VAL A 209 9.75 -14.86 2.29
N THR A 210 9.11 -15.56 1.35
CA THR A 210 9.77 -16.07 0.14
C THR A 210 10.26 -14.93 -0.76
N VAL A 211 9.44 -13.90 -0.95
CA VAL A 211 9.78 -12.71 -1.76
C VAL A 211 11.00 -11.99 -1.16
N ALA A 212 11.10 -11.88 0.16
CA ALA A 212 12.25 -11.25 0.82
C ALA A 212 13.59 -11.89 0.46
N GLU A 213 13.61 -13.21 0.18
CA GLU A 213 14.83 -13.89 -0.28
C GLU A 213 15.33 -13.36 -1.63
N THR A 214 14.47 -12.78 -2.43
CA THR A 214 14.80 -12.24 -3.76
C THR A 214 15.16 -10.75 -3.76
N VAL A 215 14.93 -10.04 -2.66
CA VAL A 215 15.19 -8.61 -2.54
C VAL A 215 16.68 -8.30 -2.75
N THR A 216 16.98 -7.39 -3.65
CA THR A 216 18.33 -6.93 -3.97
C THR A 216 18.58 -5.47 -3.56
N ARG A 217 17.51 -4.70 -3.36
CA ARG A 217 17.59 -3.30 -2.90
C ARG A 217 17.56 -3.24 -1.38
N ASN A 218 18.45 -2.46 -0.81
CA ASN A 218 18.52 -2.22 0.65
C ASN A 218 18.22 -0.77 1.06
N ASP A 219 17.85 0.09 0.08
CA ASP A 219 17.46 1.48 0.30
C ASP A 219 15.96 1.66 0.54
N ILE A 220 15.29 0.61 1.00
CA ILE A 220 13.91 0.60 1.51
C ILE A 220 13.91 0.57 3.04
N LYS A 221 12.85 1.08 3.65
CA LYS A 221 12.59 0.96 5.09
C LYS A 221 11.37 0.08 5.29
N VAL A 222 11.45 -0.88 6.20
CA VAL A 222 10.35 -1.79 6.49
C VAL A 222 9.95 -1.67 7.95
N PHE A 223 8.64 -1.60 8.20
CA PHE A 223 8.07 -1.65 9.54
C PHE A 223 7.17 -2.88 9.65
N LEU A 224 7.43 -3.68 10.66
CA LEU A 224 6.65 -4.86 11.01
C LEU A 224 6.20 -4.73 12.46
N ASP A 225 4.98 -5.09 12.75
CA ASP A 225 4.51 -5.24 14.12
C ASP A 225 3.41 -6.29 14.22
N ASP A 226 3.28 -6.87 15.42
CA ASP A 226 2.23 -7.81 15.73
C ASP A 226 1.92 -7.80 17.23
N GLY A 227 0.76 -8.36 17.59
CA GLY A 227 0.34 -8.57 18.98
C GLY A 227 0.90 -9.86 19.55
N LYS A 228 1.36 -9.83 20.81
CA LYS A 228 1.85 -11.04 21.52
C LYS A 228 0.77 -12.10 21.68
N ASP A 229 -0.49 -11.65 21.79
CA ASP A 229 -1.66 -12.51 22.01
C ASP A 229 -2.44 -12.74 20.69
N ASP A 230 -1.81 -12.45 19.53
CA ASP A 230 -2.39 -12.75 18.22
C ASP A 230 -2.60 -14.25 18.08
N GLU A 231 -3.86 -14.65 17.90
CA GLU A 231 -4.29 -16.03 17.77
C GLU A 231 -3.71 -16.72 16.53
N GLY A 232 -3.43 -15.96 15.46
CA GLY A 232 -2.76 -16.43 14.24
C GLY A 232 -1.25 -16.62 14.42
N GLN A 233 -0.67 -16.03 15.49
CA GLN A 233 0.77 -16.05 15.76
C GLN A 233 1.62 -15.55 14.57
N PHE A 234 1.10 -14.60 13.80
CA PHE A 234 1.75 -14.07 12.60
C PHE A 234 3.09 -13.37 12.91
N TYR A 235 3.33 -12.97 14.17
CA TYR A 235 4.62 -12.47 14.62
C TYR A 235 5.80 -13.39 14.27
N ARG A 236 5.58 -14.72 14.20
CA ARG A 236 6.63 -15.68 13.81
C ARG A 236 7.09 -15.49 12.37
N ALA A 237 6.17 -15.16 11.47
CA ALA A 237 6.50 -14.83 10.09
C ALA A 237 7.19 -13.45 10.02
N CYS A 238 6.76 -12.47 10.84
CA CYS A 238 7.43 -11.18 10.97
C CYS A 238 8.87 -11.33 11.45
N GLU A 239 9.15 -12.18 12.44
CA GLU A 239 10.52 -12.49 12.92
C GLU A 239 11.40 -13.08 11.80
N LYS A 240 10.86 -14.02 11.03
CA LYS A 240 11.58 -14.63 9.90
C LYS A 240 11.86 -13.63 8.80
N LEU A 241 10.87 -12.79 8.46
CA LEU A 241 10.99 -11.73 7.47
C LEU A 241 12.04 -10.67 7.90
N ASP A 242 12.01 -10.26 9.17
CA ASP A 242 12.99 -9.34 9.76
C ASP A 242 14.44 -9.86 9.61
N LEU A 243 14.67 -11.12 9.95
CA LEU A 243 15.97 -11.76 9.82
C LEU A 243 16.49 -11.75 8.37
N ILE A 244 15.64 -12.15 7.42
CA ILE A 244 16.00 -12.21 6.00
C ILE A 244 16.34 -10.81 5.49
N LEU A 245 15.48 -9.82 5.73
CA LEU A 245 15.67 -8.46 5.24
C LEU A 245 16.89 -7.77 5.87
N LYS A 246 17.13 -7.97 7.17
CA LYS A 246 18.34 -7.44 7.86
C LYS A 246 19.62 -8.05 7.29
N GLN A 247 19.63 -9.35 6.96
CA GLN A 247 20.77 -10.01 6.31
C GLN A 247 21.08 -9.39 4.94
N LYS A 248 20.08 -8.82 4.27
CA LYS A 248 20.22 -8.11 3.00
C LYS A 248 20.57 -6.62 3.17
N GLY A 249 20.72 -6.16 4.41
CA GLY A 249 21.06 -4.76 4.74
C GLY A 249 19.88 -3.79 4.66
N VAL A 250 18.64 -4.29 4.65
CA VAL A 250 17.42 -3.46 4.71
C VAL A 250 17.24 -2.90 6.12
N ASP A 251 16.82 -1.63 6.23
CA ASP A 251 16.45 -0.99 7.49
C ASP A 251 15.06 -1.50 7.92
N VAL A 252 15.04 -2.41 8.91
CA VAL A 252 13.81 -3.04 9.41
C VAL A 252 13.59 -2.72 10.88
N GLN A 253 12.41 -2.20 11.19
CA GLN A 253 11.87 -2.10 12.54
C GLN A 253 10.85 -3.23 12.70
N ASN A 254 11.06 -4.14 13.66
CA ASN A 254 10.13 -5.21 13.97
C ASN A 254 9.75 -5.14 15.46
N HIS A 255 8.47 -5.02 15.74
CA HIS A 255 7.92 -4.81 17.08
C HIS A 255 6.91 -5.89 17.44
N LEU A 256 6.98 -6.36 18.67
CA LEU A 256 5.99 -7.25 19.25
C LEU A 256 5.36 -6.55 20.46
N PHE A 257 4.17 -6.00 20.26
CA PHE A 257 3.44 -5.26 21.29
C PHE A 257 2.45 -6.16 22.04
N GLU A 258 1.94 -5.70 23.19
CA GLU A 258 0.83 -6.36 23.86
C GLU A 258 -0.46 -6.21 23.04
N GLY A 259 -1.25 -7.27 22.93
CA GLY A 259 -2.57 -7.24 22.30
C GLY A 259 -2.85 -8.38 21.34
N HIS A 260 -4.10 -8.42 20.87
CA HIS A 260 -4.68 -9.42 19.98
C HIS A 260 -4.78 -8.94 18.54
N HIS A 261 -5.12 -9.82 17.60
CA HIS A 261 -5.39 -9.47 16.20
C HIS A 261 -6.74 -8.76 16.02
N ASN A 262 -6.85 -7.51 16.47
CA ASN A 262 -8.11 -6.78 16.49
C ASN A 262 -7.94 -5.28 16.21
N LYS A 263 -9.08 -4.58 16.12
CA LYS A 263 -9.13 -3.15 15.84
C LYS A 263 -8.51 -2.30 16.95
N GLU A 264 -8.66 -2.72 18.21
CA GLU A 264 -8.11 -2.02 19.38
C GLU A 264 -6.59 -1.93 19.30
N TYR A 265 -5.94 -3.03 18.90
CA TYR A 265 -4.50 -3.06 18.68
C TYR A 265 -4.09 -2.05 17.60
N ILE A 266 -4.74 -2.11 16.43
CA ILE A 266 -4.43 -1.19 15.32
C ILE A 266 -4.58 0.26 15.76
N THR A 267 -5.71 0.60 16.40
CA THR A 267 -6.01 1.97 16.83
C THR A 267 -4.98 2.49 17.83
N SER A 268 -4.52 1.64 18.76
CA SER A 268 -3.52 2.03 19.77
C SER A 268 -2.12 2.30 19.19
N HIS A 269 -1.82 1.81 17.98
CA HIS A 269 -0.51 1.96 17.35
C HIS A 269 -0.49 2.91 16.13
N LEU A 270 -1.63 3.53 15.76
CA LEU A 270 -1.74 4.39 14.58
C LEU A 270 -0.73 5.55 14.57
N GLU A 271 -0.48 6.18 15.71
CA GLU A 271 0.53 7.25 15.80
C GLU A 271 1.92 6.73 15.45
N THR A 272 2.27 5.54 15.94
CA THR A 272 3.55 4.88 15.64
C THR A 272 3.69 4.61 14.14
N TYR A 273 2.61 4.13 13.50
CA TYR A 273 2.60 3.91 12.05
C TYR A 273 2.77 5.22 11.28
N LEU A 274 2.03 6.26 11.64
CA LEU A 274 2.14 7.55 10.98
C LEU A 274 3.50 8.22 11.18
N ARG A 275 4.15 8.06 12.34
CA ARG A 275 5.53 8.52 12.56
C ARG A 275 6.53 7.78 11.68
N PHE A 276 6.34 6.49 11.45
CA PHE A 276 7.18 5.76 10.49
C PHE A 276 7.06 6.32 9.07
N TYR A 277 5.84 6.52 8.57
CA TYR A 277 5.63 7.02 7.20
C TYR A 277 5.97 8.50 7.06
N GLY A 278 5.47 9.37 7.92
CA GLY A 278 5.68 10.81 7.86
C GLY A 278 7.12 11.23 8.16
N GLY A 279 7.83 10.47 9.01
CA GLY A 279 9.18 10.80 9.46
C GLY A 279 9.21 12.08 10.29
N ALA A 280 10.32 12.33 10.97
CA ALA A 280 10.49 13.56 11.74
C ALA A 280 10.73 14.77 10.82
N PRO A 281 10.27 15.97 11.19
CA PRO A 281 10.60 17.22 10.51
C PRO A 281 12.11 17.50 10.49
N GLU A 282 12.59 18.20 9.47
CA GLU A 282 14.02 18.46 9.25
C GLU A 282 14.72 19.21 10.40
N THR A 283 13.98 19.93 11.23
CA THR A 283 14.49 20.65 12.40
C THR A 283 15.00 19.73 13.51
N MET A 284 14.62 18.44 13.51
CA MET A 284 15.08 17.46 14.50
C MET A 284 16.22 16.55 13.99
N ILE A 285 16.53 16.56 12.71
CA ILE A 285 17.53 15.65 12.13
C ILE A 285 18.65 16.45 11.45
N LYS A 286 19.68 16.72 12.21
CA LYS A 286 20.99 17.01 11.62
C LYS A 286 21.55 15.70 11.11
N THR A 287 21.37 15.37 9.84
CA THR A 287 21.94 14.23 9.08
C THR A 287 20.97 13.07 8.73
N GLU A 288 20.01 13.29 7.84
CA GLU A 288 19.64 12.25 6.88
C GLU A 288 19.98 12.76 5.48
N ARG A 289 20.87 12.04 4.80
CA ARG A 289 21.31 12.39 3.44
C ARG A 289 20.12 12.19 2.50
N PHE A 290 19.66 13.27 1.90
CA PHE A 290 18.69 13.23 0.81
C PHE A 290 19.17 12.30 -0.29
N CYS A 291 18.21 11.58 -0.90
CA CYS A 291 18.40 10.79 -2.11
C CYS A 291 18.83 11.74 -3.24
N THR A 292 20.12 12.05 -3.34
CA THR A 292 20.66 12.82 -4.45
C THR A 292 20.90 11.87 -5.61
N HIS A 293 20.06 11.94 -6.62
CA HIS A 293 20.38 11.41 -7.94
C HIS A 293 21.62 12.16 -8.47
N GLN A 294 22.78 11.52 -8.36
CA GLN A 294 23.93 11.95 -9.16
C GLN A 294 23.69 11.53 -10.62
N THR A 295 23.14 12.44 -11.39
CA THR A 295 23.25 12.39 -12.84
C THR A 295 24.70 12.67 -13.23
N HIS A 296 25.47 11.63 -13.50
CA HIS A 296 26.77 11.70 -14.13
C HIS A 296 26.59 12.05 -15.60
N TRP A 297 26.60 13.35 -15.92
CA TRP A 297 26.91 13.79 -17.28
C TRP A 297 28.41 13.69 -17.48
N ARG A 298 28.89 12.64 -18.17
CA ARG A 298 30.21 12.65 -18.77
C ARG A 298 30.18 13.64 -19.92
N LYS A 299 30.86 14.77 -19.80
CA LYS A 299 31.32 15.57 -20.93
C LYS A 299 32.35 14.76 -21.69
N MET A 300 32.05 14.39 -22.93
CA MET A 300 33.07 14.07 -23.93
C MET A 300 33.55 15.39 -24.53
N ILE A 301 34.82 15.63 -24.42
CA ILE A 301 35.64 16.43 -25.36
C ILE A 301 36.47 15.42 -26.13
#